data_cff7cc31b9599edd4a7f6e027c4faee1
#
_entry.id   cff7cc31b9599edd4a7f6e027c4faee1
#
_cell.length_a   1.000
_cell.length_b   1.000
_cell.length_c   1.000
_cell.angle_alpha   90.00
_cell.angle_beta   90.00
_cell.angle_gamma   90.00
#
_symmetry.space_group_name_H-M   'P 1'
#
loop_
_entity.id
_entity.type
_entity.pdbx_description
1 polymer ?
#
loop_
_entity_poly.entity_id
_entity_poly.type
_entity_poly.pdbx_seq_one_letter_code
_entity_poly.pdbx_strand_id
1 'polypeptide(L)'
;MKDFIAIDFETANECPSSVCSIGAVLVRDGEIVKTFYSLIKPEPDYYKWFCQQVHGLVHEDTDCAEVFPYVWERMIAELPDGIHIQSEDTSDDPDAVPFVAHNAGFDSRCLREVFRCYRMDYPEFVFHDTLAASRSHFSGSLENHQLQTVAAACGYDLTNHHHALADAEACAWIARKIL
;
A
#
# COMPACT_ATOMS: atom_id res chain seq x y z
N MET A 1 -3.41 5.50 15.18
CA MET A 1 -4.20 6.27 14.18
C MET A 1 -5.56 5.61 13.98
N LYS A 2 -6.64 6.41 13.72
CA LYS A 2 -8.01 5.87 13.61
C LYS A 2 -8.57 5.88 12.19
N ASP A 3 -8.13 6.84 11.37
CA ASP A 3 -8.65 7.05 10.02
C ASP A 3 -7.49 7.12 9.03
N PHE A 4 -7.41 6.17 8.09
CA PHE A 4 -6.33 6.07 7.11
C PHE A 4 -6.65 4.99 6.06
N ILE A 5 -5.88 4.98 4.97
CA ILE A 5 -5.84 3.88 4.01
C ILE A 5 -4.46 3.22 4.11
N ALA A 6 -4.38 1.98 4.58
CA ALA A 6 -3.16 1.19 4.43
C ALA A 6 -3.06 0.72 2.98
N ILE A 7 -1.85 0.85 2.39
CA ILE A 7 -1.60 0.51 0.99
C ILE A 7 -0.30 -0.28 0.86
N ASP A 8 -0.26 -1.20 -0.09
CA ASP A 8 0.91 -1.97 -0.46
C ASP A 8 0.92 -2.28 -1.95
N PHE A 9 2.09 -2.22 -2.58
CA PHE A 9 2.30 -2.52 -4.00
C PHE A 9 3.30 -3.65 -4.18
N GLU A 10 3.01 -4.54 -5.14
CA GLU A 10 4.04 -5.42 -5.71
C GLU A 10 4.49 -4.88 -7.07
N THR A 11 5.78 -5.06 -7.40
CA THR A 11 6.36 -4.60 -8.66
C THR A 11 6.88 -5.76 -9.49
N ALA A 12 6.62 -5.75 -10.81
CA ALA A 12 7.07 -6.78 -11.74
C ALA A 12 8.59 -6.78 -11.93
N ASN A 13 9.23 -5.62 -11.76
CA ASN A 13 10.67 -5.43 -11.97
C ASN A 13 11.21 -4.26 -11.11
N GLU A 14 12.46 -3.85 -11.36
CA GLU A 14 13.16 -2.78 -10.63
C GLU A 14 12.63 -1.36 -10.88
N CYS A 15 11.74 -1.16 -11.87
CA CYS A 15 11.14 0.13 -12.16
C CYS A 15 9.98 0.38 -11.18
N PRO A 16 9.98 1.44 -10.39
CA PRO A 16 8.90 1.71 -9.43
C PRO A 16 7.51 1.87 -10.08
N SER A 17 7.46 2.30 -11.36
CA SER A 17 6.20 2.40 -12.11
C SER A 17 5.61 1.04 -12.52
N SER A 18 6.42 -0.04 -12.45
CA SER A 18 6.02 -1.38 -12.89
C SER A 18 5.20 -2.12 -11.81
N VAL A 19 4.22 -1.41 -11.21
CA VAL A 19 3.31 -2.01 -10.23
C VAL A 19 2.47 -3.10 -10.90
N CYS A 20 2.43 -4.30 -10.30
CA CYS A 20 1.70 -5.46 -10.83
C CYS A 20 0.55 -5.93 -9.95
N SER A 21 0.48 -5.45 -8.71
CA SER A 21 -0.72 -5.57 -7.87
C SER A 21 -0.78 -4.43 -6.84
N ILE A 22 -1.96 -4.18 -6.34
CA ILE A 22 -2.25 -3.22 -5.27
C ILE A 22 -3.18 -3.86 -4.24
N GLY A 23 -2.85 -3.67 -2.98
CA GLY A 23 -3.74 -3.91 -1.85
C GLY A 23 -4.01 -2.61 -1.10
N ALA A 24 -5.27 -2.35 -0.75
CA ALA A 24 -5.64 -1.20 0.05
C ALA A 24 -6.69 -1.57 1.11
N VAL A 25 -6.56 -0.99 2.31
CA VAL A 25 -7.44 -1.23 3.45
C VAL A 25 -7.83 0.11 4.06
N LEU A 26 -9.10 0.46 3.94
CA LEU A 26 -9.64 1.65 4.59
C LEU A 26 -10.00 1.34 6.04
N VAL A 27 -9.45 2.13 6.94
CA VAL A 27 -9.76 2.13 8.38
C VAL A 27 -10.47 3.43 8.73
N ARG A 28 -11.62 3.32 9.43
CA ARG A 28 -12.38 4.45 9.99
C ARG A 28 -12.74 4.14 11.43
N ASP A 29 -12.58 5.14 12.31
CA ASP A 29 -12.81 4.99 13.76
C ASP A 29 -12.02 3.83 14.38
N GLY A 30 -10.89 3.47 13.79
CA GLY A 30 -10.07 2.34 14.21
C GLY A 30 -10.57 0.96 13.76
N GLU A 31 -11.58 0.86 12.89
CA GLU A 31 -12.09 -0.40 12.35
C GLU A 31 -11.90 -0.48 10.82
N ILE A 32 -11.61 -1.68 10.32
CA ILE A 32 -11.53 -1.94 8.88
C ILE A 32 -12.95 -1.89 8.30
N VAL A 33 -13.18 -0.95 7.38
CA VAL A 33 -14.50 -0.76 6.76
C VAL A 33 -14.53 -1.18 5.29
N LYS A 34 -13.38 -1.21 4.63
CA LYS A 34 -13.28 -1.61 3.23
C LYS A 34 -11.91 -2.18 2.93
N THR A 35 -11.88 -3.17 2.05
CA THR A 35 -10.65 -3.70 1.45
C THR A 35 -10.74 -3.67 -0.07
N PHE A 36 -9.61 -3.47 -0.73
CA PHE A 36 -9.49 -3.45 -2.18
C PHE A 36 -8.27 -4.25 -2.59
N TYR A 37 -8.39 -5.07 -3.61
CA TYR A 37 -7.27 -5.76 -4.25
C TYR A 37 -7.46 -5.77 -5.76
N SER A 38 -6.38 -5.55 -6.49
CA SER A 38 -6.37 -5.73 -7.94
C SER A 38 -4.99 -6.14 -8.44
N LEU A 39 -4.98 -7.03 -9.42
CA LEU A 39 -3.86 -7.16 -10.34
C LEU A 39 -3.83 -5.93 -11.27
N ILE A 40 -2.62 -5.58 -11.70
CA ILE A 40 -2.36 -4.44 -12.59
C ILE A 40 -1.45 -4.92 -13.70
N LYS A 41 -1.78 -4.57 -14.95
CA LYS A 41 -0.83 -4.74 -16.05
C LYS A 41 0.31 -3.75 -15.86
N PRO A 42 1.55 -4.22 -15.61
CA PRO A 42 2.66 -3.33 -15.24
C PRO A 42 3.16 -2.50 -16.44
N GLU A 43 3.73 -1.33 -16.15
CA GLU A 43 4.41 -0.51 -17.15
C GLU A 43 5.76 0.00 -16.59
N PRO A 44 6.91 -0.44 -17.13
CA PRO A 44 7.10 -1.35 -18.28
C PRO A 44 6.69 -2.81 -18.01
N ASP A 45 6.12 -3.45 -19.04
CA ASP A 45 5.53 -4.80 -18.98
C ASP A 45 6.59 -5.89 -19.22
N TYR A 46 7.41 -6.13 -18.20
CA TYR A 46 8.29 -7.28 -18.10
C TYR A 46 8.51 -7.69 -16.66
N TYR A 47 8.82 -8.96 -16.43
CA TYR A 47 9.04 -9.52 -15.10
C TYR A 47 10.50 -9.88 -14.86
N LYS A 48 11.02 -9.50 -13.71
CA LYS A 48 12.33 -9.97 -13.21
C LYS A 48 12.14 -11.16 -12.30
N TRP A 49 12.98 -12.17 -12.48
CA TRP A 49 12.94 -13.39 -11.70
C TRP A 49 12.92 -13.14 -10.18
N PHE A 50 13.72 -12.20 -9.69
CA PHE A 50 13.78 -11.91 -8.24
C PHE A 50 12.45 -11.36 -7.70
N CYS A 51 11.72 -10.54 -8.47
CA CYS A 51 10.39 -10.07 -8.08
C CYS A 51 9.40 -11.23 -8.02
N GLN A 52 9.41 -12.09 -9.04
CA GLN A 52 8.57 -13.30 -9.06
C GLN A 52 8.84 -14.22 -7.87
N GLN A 53 10.09 -14.34 -7.42
CA GLN A 53 10.42 -15.13 -6.23
C GLN A 53 9.87 -14.52 -4.93
N VAL A 54 9.63 -13.23 -4.90
CA VAL A 54 9.08 -12.53 -3.73
C VAL A 54 7.56 -12.71 -3.66
N HIS A 55 6.81 -12.27 -4.67
CA HIS A 55 5.35 -12.23 -4.63
C HIS A 55 4.65 -13.35 -5.43
N GLY A 56 5.39 -14.15 -6.18
CA GLY A 56 4.86 -15.30 -6.94
C GLY A 56 4.10 -14.97 -8.23
N LEU A 57 3.82 -13.68 -8.50
CA LEU A 57 3.12 -13.28 -9.73
C LEU A 57 4.06 -13.41 -10.94
N VAL A 58 3.49 -13.85 -12.06
CA VAL A 58 4.16 -13.96 -13.34
C VAL A 58 3.42 -13.15 -14.41
N HIS A 59 4.04 -13.02 -15.59
CA HIS A 59 3.46 -12.20 -16.67
C HIS A 59 2.04 -12.66 -17.06
N GLU A 60 1.81 -13.96 -17.04
CA GLU A 60 0.53 -14.57 -17.40
C GLU A 60 -0.61 -14.18 -16.44
N ASP A 61 -0.30 -13.79 -15.20
CA ASP A 61 -1.31 -13.35 -14.22
C ASP A 61 -1.82 -11.95 -14.55
N THR A 62 -1.00 -11.12 -15.20
CA THR A 62 -1.29 -9.69 -15.40
C THR A 62 -1.39 -9.23 -16.85
N ASP A 63 -1.14 -10.11 -17.84
CA ASP A 63 -1.18 -9.73 -19.26
C ASP A 63 -2.57 -9.26 -19.72
N CYS A 64 -3.65 -9.79 -19.10
CA CYS A 64 -5.03 -9.39 -19.32
C CYS A 64 -5.60 -8.46 -18.22
N ALA A 65 -4.78 -8.05 -17.25
CA ALA A 65 -5.22 -7.13 -16.20
C ALA A 65 -5.40 -5.70 -16.72
N GLU A 66 -6.21 -4.93 -16.01
CA GLU A 66 -6.36 -3.50 -16.29
C GLU A 66 -5.05 -2.76 -16.02
N VAL A 67 -4.78 -1.70 -16.79
CA VAL A 67 -3.67 -0.78 -16.51
C VAL A 67 -3.99 0.10 -15.31
N PHE A 68 -2.95 0.63 -14.66
CA PHE A 68 -3.05 1.37 -13.40
C PHE A 68 -4.14 2.47 -13.37
N PRO A 69 -4.32 3.35 -14.38
CA PRO A 69 -5.34 4.40 -14.30
C PRO A 69 -6.76 3.88 -14.02
N TYR A 70 -7.16 2.79 -14.68
CA TYR A 70 -8.50 2.21 -14.46
C TYR A 70 -8.63 1.53 -13.09
N VAL A 71 -7.57 0.85 -12.64
CA VAL A 71 -7.53 0.25 -11.30
C VAL A 71 -7.62 1.34 -10.23
N TRP A 72 -6.90 2.45 -10.43
CA TRP A 72 -6.91 3.60 -9.52
C TRP A 72 -8.30 4.25 -9.46
N GLU A 73 -8.90 4.56 -10.60
CA GLU A 73 -10.26 5.11 -10.66
C GLU A 73 -11.28 4.20 -9.95
N ARG A 74 -11.18 2.89 -10.15
CA ARG A 74 -12.05 1.91 -9.49
C ARG A 74 -11.83 1.89 -7.98
N MET A 75 -10.58 1.92 -7.52
CA MET A 75 -10.27 1.99 -6.09
C MET A 75 -10.86 3.26 -5.44
N ILE A 76 -10.70 4.41 -6.09
CA ILE A 76 -11.27 5.68 -5.62
C ILE A 76 -12.79 5.63 -5.60
N ALA A 77 -13.44 5.10 -6.65
CA ALA A 77 -14.89 4.97 -6.74
C ALA A 77 -15.49 4.02 -5.68
N GLU A 78 -14.68 3.13 -5.12
CA GLU A 78 -15.09 2.23 -4.04
C GLU A 78 -14.94 2.84 -2.63
N LEU A 79 -14.35 4.01 -2.49
CA LEU A 79 -14.34 4.73 -1.20
C LEU A 79 -15.77 5.17 -0.84
N PRO A 80 -16.12 5.18 0.46
CA PRO A 80 -17.40 5.72 0.90
C PRO A 80 -17.58 7.20 0.51
N ASP A 81 -18.83 7.61 0.30
CA ASP A 81 -19.16 8.99 -0.05
C ASP A 81 -18.54 9.99 0.93
N GLY A 82 -17.91 11.03 0.39
CA GLY A 82 -17.24 12.09 1.14
C GLY A 82 -15.80 11.77 1.54
N ILE A 83 -15.37 10.51 1.53
CA ILE A 83 -13.99 10.15 1.86
C ILE A 83 -13.08 10.32 0.65
N HIS A 84 -11.95 10.98 0.85
CA HIS A 84 -10.91 11.12 -0.17
C HIS A 84 -9.51 11.00 0.44
N ILE A 85 -8.51 10.81 -0.41
CA ILE A 85 -7.13 10.62 0.03
C ILE A 85 -6.52 11.99 0.37
N GLN A 86 -5.87 12.07 1.53
CA GLN A 86 -5.20 13.28 1.98
C GLN A 86 -3.98 13.61 1.11
N SER A 87 -3.90 14.86 0.70
CA SER A 87 -2.73 15.48 0.07
C SER A 87 -2.27 16.68 0.88
N GLU A 88 -1.15 17.30 0.49
CA GLU A 88 -0.69 18.53 1.14
C GLU A 88 -1.73 19.64 1.10
N ASP A 89 -2.51 19.74 0.01
CA ASP A 89 -3.55 20.75 -0.18
C ASP A 89 -4.83 20.49 0.64
N THR A 90 -5.03 19.26 1.12
CA THR A 90 -6.23 18.84 1.88
C THR A 90 -5.95 18.48 3.33
N SER A 91 -4.83 18.97 3.89
CA SER A 91 -4.38 18.61 5.25
C SER A 91 -5.39 18.98 6.36
N ASP A 92 -6.21 20.01 6.16
CA ASP A 92 -7.18 20.49 7.12
C ASP A 92 -8.61 19.93 6.89
N ASP A 93 -8.79 19.07 5.88
CA ASP A 93 -10.09 18.48 5.57
C ASP A 93 -10.32 17.23 6.45
N PRO A 94 -11.38 17.19 7.27
CA PRO A 94 -11.66 16.07 8.17
C PRO A 94 -12.05 14.76 7.45
N ASP A 95 -12.47 14.86 6.19
CA ASP A 95 -12.81 13.69 5.36
C ASP A 95 -11.63 13.19 4.51
N ALA A 96 -10.52 13.92 4.53
CA ALA A 96 -9.27 13.49 3.91
C ALA A 96 -8.52 12.50 4.81
N VAL A 97 -8.21 11.32 4.29
CA VAL A 97 -7.50 10.26 5.02
C VAL A 97 -6.13 10.01 4.42
N PRO A 98 -5.05 9.97 5.23
CA PRO A 98 -3.70 9.72 4.74
C PRO A 98 -3.51 8.26 4.34
N PHE A 99 -2.50 8.02 3.51
CA PHE A 99 -1.96 6.68 3.33
C PHE A 99 -1.08 6.26 4.50
N VAL A 100 -1.06 4.96 4.75
CA VAL A 100 -0.11 4.29 5.65
C VAL A 100 0.52 3.12 4.90
N ALA A 101 1.83 2.96 5.00
CA ALA A 101 2.52 1.81 4.43
C ALA A 101 3.66 1.34 5.34
N HIS A 102 4.13 0.12 5.15
CA HIS A 102 5.28 -0.42 5.87
C HIS A 102 6.55 -0.24 5.03
N ASN A 103 7.41 0.72 5.38
CA ASN A 103 8.45 1.29 4.53
C ASN A 103 7.85 2.20 3.43
N ALA A 104 7.04 3.15 3.87
CA ALA A 104 6.22 4.03 3.02
C ALA A 104 7.00 4.74 1.90
N GLY A 105 8.33 4.87 2.03
CA GLY A 105 9.19 5.40 0.98
C GLY A 105 9.17 4.56 -0.30
N PHE A 106 8.92 3.26 -0.22
CA PHE A 106 8.76 2.39 -1.38
C PHE A 106 7.42 2.65 -2.08
N ASP A 107 6.31 2.56 -1.36
CA ASP A 107 4.96 2.67 -1.92
C ASP A 107 4.66 4.07 -2.45
N SER A 108 5.07 5.11 -1.73
CA SER A 108 4.95 6.50 -2.19
C SER A 108 5.74 6.76 -3.48
N ARG A 109 6.93 6.15 -3.60
CA ARG A 109 7.73 6.22 -4.84
C ARG A 109 7.05 5.47 -5.98
N CYS A 110 6.54 4.27 -5.74
CA CYS A 110 5.80 3.50 -6.75
C CYS A 110 4.60 4.30 -7.26
N LEU A 111 3.80 4.84 -6.33
CA LEU A 111 2.61 5.63 -6.67
C LEU A 111 2.97 6.88 -7.49
N ARG A 112 3.98 7.63 -7.08
CA ARG A 112 4.44 8.82 -7.82
C ARG A 112 4.93 8.48 -9.22
N GLU A 113 5.76 7.44 -9.36
CA GLU A 113 6.33 7.06 -10.65
C GLU A 113 5.29 6.45 -11.61
N VAL A 114 4.31 5.71 -11.10
CA VAL A 114 3.24 5.19 -11.95
C VAL A 114 2.30 6.31 -12.43
N PHE A 115 1.96 7.29 -11.57
CA PHE A 115 1.23 8.50 -11.99
C PHE A 115 1.97 9.25 -13.09
N ARG A 116 3.30 9.45 -12.91
CA ARG A 116 4.15 10.09 -13.93
C ARG A 116 4.18 9.29 -15.23
N CYS A 117 4.27 7.96 -15.16
CA CYS A 117 4.28 7.06 -16.32
C CYS A 117 3.03 7.25 -17.20
N TYR A 118 1.87 7.36 -16.55
CA TYR A 118 0.59 7.56 -17.23
C TYR A 118 0.20 9.04 -17.40
N ARG A 119 1.10 9.99 -17.08
CA ARG A 119 0.87 11.44 -17.16
C ARG A 119 -0.38 11.91 -16.40
N MET A 120 -0.61 11.28 -15.25
CA MET A 120 -1.64 11.67 -14.31
C MET A 120 -1.09 12.75 -13.37
N ASP A 121 -1.94 13.68 -12.94
CA ASP A 121 -1.56 14.67 -11.93
C ASP A 121 -1.42 14.00 -10.56
N TYR A 122 -0.25 14.13 -9.94
CA TYR A 122 0.06 13.58 -8.62
C TYR A 122 -0.15 14.64 -7.54
N PRO A 123 -1.12 14.48 -6.62
CA PRO A 123 -1.49 15.54 -5.67
C PRO A 123 -0.63 15.57 -4.39
N GLU A 124 0.61 15.05 -4.40
CA GLU A 124 1.51 14.97 -3.24
C GLU A 124 0.80 14.36 -2.02
N PHE A 125 0.43 13.09 -2.13
CA PHE A 125 -0.27 12.35 -1.09
C PHE A 125 0.51 12.26 0.21
N VAL A 126 -0.19 12.37 1.34
CA VAL A 126 0.39 12.22 2.69
C VAL A 126 0.54 10.74 3.03
N PHE A 127 1.74 10.36 3.46
CA PHE A 127 2.06 9.00 3.89
C PHE A 127 2.59 8.95 5.32
N HIS A 128 2.13 7.98 6.10
CA HIS A 128 2.74 7.60 7.38
C HIS A 128 3.42 6.24 7.25
N ASP A 129 4.51 6.04 7.99
CA ASP A 129 5.38 4.87 7.88
C ASP A 129 5.37 4.02 9.16
N THR A 130 4.77 2.83 9.09
CA THR A 130 4.74 1.88 10.20
C THR A 130 6.11 1.27 10.52
N LEU A 131 7.04 1.19 9.53
CA LEU A 131 8.42 0.77 9.79
C LEU A 131 9.16 1.79 10.67
N ALA A 132 9.04 3.08 10.36
CA ALA A 132 9.63 4.14 11.17
C ALA A 132 9.00 4.19 12.57
N ALA A 133 7.66 4.09 12.65
CA ALA A 133 6.93 4.04 13.91
C ALA A 133 7.34 2.83 14.77
N SER A 134 7.51 1.64 14.15
CA SER A 134 7.90 0.43 14.86
C SER A 134 9.28 0.54 15.50
N ARG A 135 10.23 1.19 14.82
CA ARG A 135 11.58 1.43 15.37
C ARG A 135 11.55 2.29 16.62
N SER A 136 10.67 3.29 16.66
CA SER A 136 10.46 4.14 17.84
C SER A 136 9.71 3.40 18.95
N HIS A 137 8.62 2.70 18.59
CA HIS A 137 7.73 2.04 19.56
C HIS A 137 8.41 0.88 20.27
N PHE A 138 9.10 0.01 19.53
CA PHE A 138 9.72 -1.20 20.08
C PHE A 138 11.16 -1.01 20.56
N SER A 139 11.82 0.10 20.20
CA SER A 139 13.14 0.54 20.73
C SER A 139 14.18 -0.57 20.91
N GLY A 140 14.35 -1.42 19.89
CA GLY A 140 15.35 -2.50 19.92
C GLY A 140 14.91 -3.78 20.63
N SER A 141 13.64 -3.92 21.01
CA SER A 141 13.09 -5.17 21.58
C SER A 141 12.79 -6.25 20.53
N LEU A 142 12.83 -5.90 19.24
CA LEU A 142 12.64 -6.84 18.12
C LEU A 142 13.98 -7.15 17.45
N GLU A 143 14.12 -8.35 16.91
CA GLU A 143 15.31 -8.77 16.14
C GLU A 143 15.47 -7.98 14.83
N ASN A 144 14.35 -7.60 14.23
CA ASN A 144 14.26 -6.76 13.04
C ASN A 144 12.88 -6.06 13.00
N HIS A 145 12.70 -5.15 12.03
CA HIS A 145 11.45 -4.41 11.85
C HIS A 145 10.79 -4.73 10.50
N GLN A 146 10.95 -5.96 10.00
CA GLN A 146 10.21 -6.42 8.82
C GLN A 146 8.72 -6.54 9.14
N LEU A 147 7.86 -6.40 8.13
CA LEU A 147 6.40 -6.38 8.29
C LEU A 147 5.90 -7.55 9.13
N GLN A 148 6.31 -8.78 8.81
CA GLN A 148 5.90 -9.99 9.53
C GLN A 148 6.33 -9.99 11.01
N THR A 149 7.53 -9.49 11.31
CA THR A 149 8.05 -9.42 12.71
C THR A 149 7.25 -8.42 13.52
N VAL A 150 6.98 -7.24 12.94
CA VAL A 150 6.20 -6.19 13.60
C VAL A 150 4.73 -6.60 13.74
N ALA A 151 4.15 -7.22 12.71
CA ALA A 151 2.79 -7.75 12.74
C ALA A 151 2.61 -8.76 13.90
N ALA A 152 3.51 -9.74 14.00
CA ALA A 152 3.51 -10.73 15.09
C ALA A 152 3.63 -10.07 16.46
N ALA A 153 4.51 -9.08 16.63
CA ALA A 153 4.66 -8.32 17.86
C ALA A 153 3.39 -7.53 18.23
N CYS A 154 2.62 -7.12 17.23
CA CYS A 154 1.31 -6.47 17.38
C CYS A 154 0.15 -7.48 17.55
N GLY A 155 0.41 -8.79 17.54
CA GLY A 155 -0.60 -9.85 17.69
C GLY A 155 -1.36 -10.17 16.42
N TYR A 156 -0.75 -9.95 15.24
CA TYR A 156 -1.30 -10.31 13.94
C TYR A 156 -0.47 -11.41 13.27
N ASP A 157 -1.13 -12.48 12.82
CA ASP A 157 -0.49 -13.59 12.12
C ASP A 157 -0.55 -13.38 10.59
N LEU A 158 0.55 -12.91 10.02
CA LEU A 158 0.68 -12.69 8.58
C LEU A 158 1.10 -14.00 7.89
N THR A 159 0.11 -14.75 7.41
CA THR A 159 0.33 -16.07 6.79
C THR A 159 0.62 -16.00 5.29
N ASN A 160 0.19 -14.94 4.59
CA ASN A 160 0.33 -14.79 3.14
C ASN A 160 1.17 -13.54 2.80
N HIS A 161 2.40 -13.49 3.33
CA HIS A 161 3.33 -12.40 3.09
C HIS A 161 3.69 -12.29 1.60
N HIS A 162 3.90 -11.06 1.11
CA HIS A 162 4.10 -10.71 -0.30
C HIS A 162 2.84 -10.88 -1.19
N HIS A 163 1.68 -10.82 -0.58
CA HIS A 163 0.43 -10.58 -1.28
C HIS A 163 -0.06 -9.19 -0.88
N ALA A 164 -0.15 -8.26 -1.82
CA ALA A 164 -0.36 -6.84 -1.54
C ALA A 164 -1.53 -6.54 -0.59
N LEU A 165 -2.67 -7.26 -0.69
CA LEU A 165 -3.77 -7.06 0.25
C LEU A 165 -3.43 -7.58 1.66
N ALA A 166 -2.80 -8.75 1.77
CA ALA A 166 -2.44 -9.31 3.07
C ALA A 166 -1.41 -8.42 3.79
N ASP A 167 -0.46 -7.85 3.04
CA ASP A 167 0.55 -6.94 3.57
C ASP A 167 -0.07 -5.58 3.96
N ALA A 168 -1.02 -5.06 3.18
CA ALA A 168 -1.82 -3.88 3.55
C ALA A 168 -2.68 -4.13 4.81
N GLU A 169 -3.30 -5.32 4.97
CA GLU A 169 -4.05 -5.70 6.18
C GLU A 169 -3.15 -5.76 7.42
N ALA A 170 -1.98 -6.38 7.29
CA ALA A 170 -0.98 -6.41 8.37
C ALA A 170 -0.50 -4.99 8.72
N CYS A 171 -0.23 -4.15 7.71
CA CYS A 171 0.13 -2.76 7.89
C CYS A 171 -0.98 -1.97 8.61
N ALA A 172 -2.26 -2.17 8.23
CA ALA A 172 -3.41 -1.56 8.89
C ALA A 172 -3.50 -1.97 10.36
N TRP A 173 -3.28 -3.26 10.65
CA TRP A 173 -3.28 -3.76 12.03
C TRP A 173 -2.18 -3.12 12.87
N ILE A 174 -0.96 -3.04 12.34
CA ILE A 174 0.18 -2.38 12.99
C ILE A 174 -0.15 -0.90 13.24
N ALA A 175 -0.61 -0.17 12.22
CA ALA A 175 -0.91 1.26 12.33
C ALA A 175 -1.93 1.58 13.42
N ARG A 176 -2.97 0.77 13.58
CA ARG A 176 -3.97 0.90 14.66
C ARG A 176 -3.37 0.76 16.06
N LYS A 177 -2.21 0.11 16.19
CA LYS A 177 -1.55 -0.17 17.47
C LYS A 177 -0.47 0.84 17.83
N ILE A 178 0.31 1.30 16.84
CA ILE A 178 1.54 2.05 17.11
C ILE A 178 1.61 3.45 16.45
N LEU A 179 0.62 3.82 15.59
CA LEU A 179 0.40 5.16 15.07
C LEU A 179 -0.88 5.77 15.70
#